data_d5b56f0ef96e98e354c4c0671fc2cf22
#
_entry.id   d5b56f0ef96e98e354c4c0671fc2cf22
#
_cell.length_a   1.000
_cell.length_b   1.000
_cell.length_c   1.000
_cell.angle_alpha   90.00
_cell.angle_beta   90.00
_cell.angle_gamma   90.00
#
_symmetry.space_group_name_H-M   'P 1'
#
loop_
_entity.id
_entity.type
_entity.pdbx_description
1 polymer ?
#
loop_
_entity_poly.entity_id
_entity_poly.type
_entity_poly.pdbx_seq_one_letter_code
_entity_poly.pdbx_strand_id
1 'polypeptide(L)'
;GVSVKDIKSLLENNDKDVLVRIYNEKMQDKNLQDNELNALKQFIEDNDVNKIDEMLDYQSVEDAIESLLPDKEWSDYFKSHFKPFLGIRLETPEQKQALRNILMYCDETTLKIPLIMRISMRINSSVNKETRTADEMIAYYRDMSESEYSKLKEMTLQGVKMKSGILKYHPAFVAQRKLQKEFQNKGYNDILIPNMIALSPLYAEYKANLDKVNDKICRELGLYYDSNYNLVIKNNNN
;
A
#
# COMPACT_ATOMS: atom_id res chain seq x y z
N GLY A 1 24.28 -0.58 -6.69
CA GLY A 1 25.16 -0.01 -7.73
C GLY A 1 24.77 1.42 -8.06
N VAL A 2 25.60 2.13 -8.83
CA VAL A 2 25.24 3.46 -9.36
C VAL A 2 24.35 3.27 -10.58
N SER A 3 23.30 4.09 -10.74
CA SER A 3 22.39 3.95 -11.87
C SER A 3 23.07 4.30 -13.20
N VAL A 4 22.67 3.67 -14.29
CA VAL A 4 23.20 3.98 -15.64
C VAL A 4 22.93 5.45 -16.01
N LYS A 5 21.83 6.03 -15.55
CA LYS A 5 21.46 7.44 -15.74
C LYS A 5 22.46 8.37 -15.04
N ASP A 6 22.84 8.04 -13.80
CA ASP A 6 23.82 8.83 -13.04
C ASP A 6 25.22 8.73 -13.68
N ILE A 7 25.62 7.53 -14.11
CA ILE A 7 26.90 7.32 -14.83
C ILE A 7 26.92 8.19 -16.10
N LYS A 8 25.83 8.21 -16.86
CA LYS A 8 25.72 9.03 -18.08
C LYS A 8 25.81 10.51 -17.77
N SER A 9 25.10 10.99 -16.75
CA SER A 9 25.16 12.41 -16.31
C SER A 9 26.57 12.83 -15.90
N LEU A 10 27.28 11.95 -15.16
CA LEU A 10 28.67 12.18 -14.77
C LEU A 10 29.63 12.29 -15.96
N LEU A 11 29.47 11.42 -16.95
CA LEU A 11 30.31 11.39 -18.13
C LEU A 11 30.08 12.58 -19.08
N GLU A 12 28.82 13.03 -19.19
CA GLU A 12 28.42 14.09 -20.13
C GLU A 12 28.62 15.49 -19.53
N ASN A 13 28.36 15.69 -18.25
CA ASN A 13 28.25 17.01 -17.62
C ASN A 13 29.32 17.28 -16.55
N ASN A 14 30.15 16.28 -16.17
CA ASN A 14 31.10 16.36 -15.05
C ASN A 14 30.45 16.94 -13.76
N ASP A 15 29.21 16.50 -13.49
CA ASP A 15 28.33 17.05 -12.47
C ASP A 15 28.73 16.57 -11.06
N LYS A 16 29.42 17.44 -10.31
CA LYS A 16 29.87 17.15 -8.94
C LYS A 16 28.70 16.93 -7.97
N ASP A 17 27.53 17.53 -8.22
CA ASP A 17 26.36 17.40 -7.34
C ASP A 17 25.78 15.99 -7.43
N VAL A 18 25.85 15.37 -8.60
CA VAL A 18 25.48 13.96 -8.78
C VAL A 18 26.43 13.05 -7.98
N LEU A 19 27.74 13.33 -7.98
CA LEU A 19 28.69 12.57 -7.18
C LEU A 19 28.45 12.70 -5.68
N VAL A 20 28.16 13.93 -5.22
CA VAL A 20 27.86 14.18 -3.79
C VAL A 20 26.56 13.46 -3.40
N ARG A 21 25.54 13.47 -4.24
CA ARG A 21 24.29 12.74 -3.99
C ARG A 21 24.53 11.24 -3.90
N ILE A 22 25.24 10.64 -4.86
CA ILE A 22 25.58 9.22 -4.88
C ILE A 22 26.42 8.84 -3.63
N TYR A 23 27.37 9.68 -3.27
CA TYR A 23 28.18 9.47 -2.07
C TYR A 23 27.32 9.46 -0.80
N ASN A 24 26.43 10.43 -0.65
CA ASN A 24 25.52 10.53 0.49
C ASN A 24 24.56 9.33 0.56
N GLU A 25 23.98 8.91 -0.57
CA GLU A 25 23.17 7.70 -0.65
C GLU A 25 23.94 6.46 -0.22
N LYS A 26 25.19 6.29 -0.69
CA LYS A 26 26.04 5.16 -0.31
C LYS A 26 26.53 5.21 1.14
N MET A 27 26.75 6.40 1.68
CA MET A 27 27.06 6.57 3.10
C MET A 27 25.85 6.22 3.99
N GLN A 28 24.64 6.59 3.56
CA GLN A 28 23.41 6.18 4.25
C GLN A 28 23.23 4.66 4.22
N ASP A 29 23.34 4.02 3.04
CA ASP A 29 23.28 2.55 2.90
C ASP A 29 24.29 1.86 3.84
N LYS A 30 25.53 2.39 3.90
CA LYS A 30 26.57 1.83 4.75
C LYS A 30 26.24 1.97 6.24
N ASN A 31 25.78 3.16 6.66
CA ASN A 31 25.42 3.39 8.06
C ASN A 31 24.27 2.48 8.51
N LEU A 32 23.33 2.18 7.61
CA LEU A 32 22.26 1.21 7.84
C LEU A 32 22.81 -0.18 8.09
N GLN A 33 23.66 -0.67 7.19
CA GLN A 33 24.27 -2.00 7.33
C GLN A 33 25.10 -2.09 8.61
N ASP A 34 25.84 -1.04 8.97
CA ASP A 34 26.63 -1.00 10.20
C ASP A 34 25.72 -1.03 11.45
N ASN A 35 24.57 -0.35 11.43
CA ASN A 35 23.57 -0.40 12.51
C ASN A 35 22.90 -1.78 12.62
N GLU A 36 22.53 -2.41 11.50
CA GLU A 36 21.98 -3.77 11.48
C GLU A 36 22.97 -4.79 12.03
N LEU A 37 24.24 -4.70 11.63
CA LEU A 37 25.30 -5.59 12.13
C LEU A 37 25.54 -5.38 13.63
N ASN A 38 25.52 -4.15 14.11
CA ASN A 38 25.66 -3.85 15.54
C ASN A 38 24.45 -4.36 16.34
N ALA A 39 23.21 -4.22 15.81
CA ALA A 39 22.01 -4.76 16.42
C ALA A 39 22.06 -6.29 16.52
N LEU A 40 22.46 -6.97 15.44
CA LEU A 40 22.67 -8.41 15.42
C LEU A 40 23.75 -8.88 16.41
N LYS A 41 24.88 -8.13 16.49
CA LYS A 41 25.95 -8.44 17.43
C LYS A 41 25.48 -8.34 18.88
N GLN A 42 24.75 -7.29 19.23
CA GLN A 42 24.20 -7.13 20.58
C GLN A 42 23.12 -8.19 20.89
N PHE A 43 22.31 -8.57 19.92
CA PHE A 43 21.36 -9.67 20.10
C PHE A 43 22.08 -10.99 20.40
N ILE A 44 23.18 -11.28 19.70
CA ILE A 44 24.00 -12.47 19.94
C ILE A 44 24.60 -12.44 21.35
N GLU A 45 24.99 -11.25 21.85
CA GLU A 45 25.60 -11.08 23.16
C GLU A 45 24.57 -11.12 24.31
N ASP A 46 23.44 -10.42 24.14
CA ASP A 46 22.47 -10.18 25.22
C ASP A 46 21.21 -11.06 25.13
N ASN A 47 20.92 -11.66 23.98
CA ASN A 47 19.71 -12.42 23.65
C ASN A 47 18.40 -11.66 23.99
N ASP A 48 18.43 -10.32 23.92
CA ASP A 48 17.31 -9.43 24.25
C ASP A 48 16.71 -8.81 23.00
N VAL A 49 15.55 -9.36 22.58
CA VAL A 49 14.82 -8.92 21.37
C VAL A 49 14.34 -7.46 21.49
N ASN A 50 14.07 -6.96 22.70
CA ASN A 50 13.58 -5.59 22.89
C ASN A 50 14.64 -4.53 22.57
N LYS A 51 15.92 -4.85 22.79
CA LYS A 51 17.04 -3.96 22.43
C LYS A 51 17.23 -3.84 20.92
N ILE A 52 16.86 -4.87 20.15
CA ILE A 52 16.89 -4.76 18.68
C ILE A 52 15.91 -3.71 18.20
N ASP A 53 14.70 -3.67 18.79
CA ASP A 53 13.68 -2.68 18.46
C ASP A 53 14.11 -1.22 18.76
N GLU A 54 14.94 -1.00 19.78
CA GLU A 54 15.49 0.32 20.11
C GLU A 54 16.62 0.76 19.17
N MET A 55 17.34 -0.22 18.63
CA MET A 55 18.52 0.02 17.79
C MET A 55 18.23 0.04 16.29
N LEU A 56 17.17 -0.65 15.87
CA LEU A 56 16.63 -0.54 14.53
C LEU A 56 15.89 0.81 14.44
N ASP A 57 16.66 1.87 14.26
CA ASP A 57 16.13 3.14 13.80
C ASP A 57 15.65 2.89 12.37
N TYR A 58 14.38 2.50 12.25
CA TYR A 58 13.74 2.29 10.95
C TYR A 58 13.83 3.61 10.19
N GLN A 59 14.79 3.73 9.29
CA GLN A 59 15.03 4.96 8.54
C GLN A 59 13.80 5.40 7.75
N SER A 60 13.00 4.43 7.30
CA SER A 60 11.61 4.72 6.94
C SER A 60 10.77 3.46 7.16
N VAL A 61 9.55 3.66 7.63
CA VAL A 61 8.51 2.62 7.70
C VAL A 61 8.27 2.01 6.31
N GLU A 62 8.40 2.82 5.26
CA GLU A 62 8.29 2.40 3.86
C GLU A 62 9.34 1.36 3.50
N ASP A 63 10.63 1.64 3.76
CA ASP A 63 11.73 0.75 3.39
C ASP A 63 11.66 -0.59 4.14
N ALA A 64 11.28 -0.56 5.43
CA ALA A 64 11.07 -1.77 6.22
C ALA A 64 10.01 -2.69 5.60
N ILE A 65 8.88 -2.13 5.18
CA ILE A 65 7.80 -2.92 4.56
C ILE A 65 8.20 -3.39 3.16
N GLU A 66 8.83 -2.53 2.34
CA GLU A 66 9.27 -2.89 1.00
C GLU A 66 10.25 -4.06 0.97
N SER A 67 11.15 -4.13 1.94
CA SER A 67 12.17 -5.19 2.02
C SER A 67 11.55 -6.59 2.19
N LEU A 68 10.34 -6.68 2.71
CA LEU A 68 9.63 -7.94 2.94
C LEU A 68 8.64 -8.31 1.83
N LEU A 69 8.42 -7.42 0.84
CA LEU A 69 7.48 -7.73 -0.23
C LEU A 69 8.09 -8.72 -1.22
N PRO A 70 7.40 -9.85 -1.51
CA PRO A 70 8.01 -11.00 -2.19
C PRO A 70 8.33 -10.76 -3.66
N ASP A 71 7.65 -9.83 -4.31
CA ASP A 71 7.84 -9.52 -5.73
C ASP A 71 7.51 -8.06 -6.08
N LYS A 72 7.91 -7.66 -7.30
CA LYS A 72 7.72 -6.31 -7.80
C LYS A 72 6.23 -5.91 -7.87
N GLU A 73 5.36 -6.82 -8.22
CA GLU A 73 3.93 -6.55 -8.36
C GLU A 73 3.29 -6.22 -7.00
N TRP A 74 3.75 -6.88 -5.94
CA TRP A 74 3.37 -6.55 -4.56
C TRP A 74 3.91 -5.19 -4.13
N SER A 75 5.19 -4.93 -4.42
CA SER A 75 5.80 -3.63 -4.15
C SER A 75 5.05 -2.51 -4.89
N ASP A 76 4.75 -2.67 -6.17
CA ASP A 76 4.00 -1.69 -6.96
C ASP A 76 2.56 -1.48 -6.42
N TYR A 77 1.88 -2.55 -5.98
CA TYR A 77 0.57 -2.45 -5.33
C TYR A 77 0.65 -1.69 -4.01
N PHE A 78 1.58 -2.07 -3.16
CA PHE A 78 1.76 -1.46 -1.84
C PHE A 78 2.12 0.02 -1.97
N LYS A 79 3.05 0.36 -2.84
CA LYS A 79 3.44 1.74 -3.14
C LYS A 79 2.26 2.59 -3.59
N SER A 80 1.45 2.08 -4.51
CA SER A 80 0.32 2.84 -5.04
C SER A 80 -0.78 3.10 -4.02
N HIS A 81 -0.93 2.26 -2.98
CA HIS A 81 -2.03 2.32 -2.02
C HIS A 81 -1.64 2.88 -0.66
N PHE A 82 -0.41 2.63 -0.22
CA PHE A 82 0.00 2.91 1.16
C PHE A 82 1.18 3.89 1.28
N LYS A 83 2.08 3.92 0.31
CA LYS A 83 3.28 4.78 0.34
C LYS A 83 3.01 6.24 0.75
N PRO A 84 1.97 6.93 0.23
CA PRO A 84 1.71 8.32 0.61
C PRO A 84 1.51 8.52 2.12
N PHE A 85 1.14 7.47 2.85
CA PHE A 85 0.80 7.50 4.28
C PHE A 85 1.93 7.00 5.19
N LEU A 86 3.07 6.57 4.64
CA LEU A 86 4.15 5.90 5.38
C LEU A 86 5.33 6.82 5.73
N GLY A 87 5.32 8.08 5.28
CA GLY A 87 6.32 9.08 5.65
C GLY A 87 6.15 9.58 7.09
N ILE A 88 6.06 8.67 8.06
CA ILE A 88 5.81 8.94 9.47
C ILE A 88 7.00 8.51 10.34
N ARG A 89 7.11 9.12 11.52
CA ARG A 89 7.96 8.63 12.60
C ARG A 89 7.15 7.78 13.58
N LEU A 90 7.76 6.73 14.11
CA LEU A 90 7.13 5.89 15.12
C LEU A 90 7.29 6.55 16.50
N GLU A 91 6.23 7.17 16.98
CA GLU A 91 6.26 7.95 18.23
C GLU A 91 5.67 7.15 19.41
N THR A 92 4.79 6.20 19.14
CA THR A 92 4.09 5.46 20.19
C THR A 92 4.36 3.95 20.16
N PRO A 93 4.23 3.27 21.31
CA PRO A 93 4.33 1.80 21.37
C PRO A 93 3.29 1.10 20.48
N GLU A 94 2.09 1.70 20.33
CA GLU A 94 1.02 1.18 19.49
C GLU A 94 1.41 1.21 18.01
N GLN A 95 2.06 2.30 17.56
CA GLN A 95 2.58 2.39 16.18
C GLN A 95 3.69 1.36 15.92
N LYS A 96 4.60 1.17 16.88
CA LYS A 96 5.65 0.15 16.79
C LYS A 96 5.05 -1.25 16.71
N GLN A 97 4.02 -1.54 17.53
CA GLN A 97 3.34 -2.83 17.47
C GLN A 97 2.58 -3.03 16.15
N ALA A 98 1.92 -1.98 15.66
CA ALA A 98 1.22 -2.01 14.38
C ALA A 98 2.18 -2.29 13.22
N LEU A 99 3.36 -1.65 13.20
CA LEU A 99 4.39 -1.93 12.21
C LEU A 99 4.85 -3.39 12.28
N ARG A 100 5.15 -3.92 13.48
CA ARG A 100 5.51 -5.35 13.64
C ARG A 100 4.46 -6.28 13.06
N ASN A 101 3.19 -6.03 13.34
CA ASN A 101 2.08 -6.85 12.81
C ASN A 101 1.99 -6.77 11.28
N ILE A 102 2.25 -5.61 10.69
CA ILE A 102 2.30 -5.42 9.22
C ILE A 102 3.47 -6.20 8.62
N LEU A 103 4.66 -6.11 9.23
CA LEU A 103 5.85 -6.84 8.76
C LEU A 103 5.62 -8.35 8.81
N MET A 104 5.07 -8.88 9.91
CA MET A 104 4.70 -10.30 10.02
C MET A 104 3.66 -10.70 8.95
N TYR A 105 2.63 -9.86 8.74
CA TYR A 105 1.64 -10.08 7.69
C TYR A 105 2.27 -10.15 6.30
N CYS A 106 3.20 -9.25 5.98
CA CYS A 106 3.90 -9.23 4.68
C CYS A 106 4.79 -10.45 4.50
N ASP A 107 5.52 -10.87 5.53
CA ASP A 107 6.41 -12.04 5.51
C ASP A 107 5.64 -13.35 5.34
N GLU A 108 4.52 -13.50 6.04
CA GLU A 108 3.68 -14.71 5.97
C GLU A 108 2.77 -14.76 4.75
N THR A 109 2.54 -13.62 4.06
CA THR A 109 1.56 -13.50 2.99
C THR A 109 2.21 -13.63 1.61
N THR A 110 2.34 -14.87 1.12
CA THR A 110 2.69 -15.14 -0.27
C THR A 110 1.43 -15.22 -1.13
N LEU A 111 1.09 -14.11 -1.83
CA LEU A 111 -0.02 -14.09 -2.78
C LEU A 111 0.51 -14.03 -4.21
N LYS A 112 0.06 -14.96 -5.05
CA LYS A 112 0.40 -14.95 -6.47
C LYS A 112 -0.61 -14.13 -7.24
N ILE A 113 -0.20 -12.96 -7.73
CA ILE A 113 -1.05 -12.12 -8.58
C ILE A 113 -1.22 -12.82 -9.95
N PRO A 114 -2.47 -13.11 -10.40
CA PRO A 114 -2.71 -13.73 -11.69
C PRO A 114 -2.13 -12.90 -12.85
N LEU A 115 -1.58 -13.57 -13.87
CA LEU A 115 -0.92 -12.91 -15.00
C LEU A 115 -1.78 -11.83 -15.67
N ILE A 116 -3.08 -12.10 -15.83
CA ILE A 116 -4.01 -11.14 -16.42
C ILE A 116 -4.15 -9.84 -15.58
N MET A 117 -4.02 -9.95 -14.26
CA MET A 117 -4.02 -8.79 -13.36
C MET A 117 -2.70 -8.04 -13.41
N ARG A 118 -1.56 -8.74 -13.50
CA ARG A 118 -0.25 -8.09 -13.70
C ARG A 118 -0.25 -7.24 -14.96
N ILE A 119 -0.84 -7.73 -16.05
CA ILE A 119 -0.96 -6.98 -17.32
C ILE A 119 -1.83 -5.73 -17.11
N SER A 120 -2.99 -5.85 -16.47
CA SER A 120 -3.88 -4.70 -16.23
C SER A 120 -3.27 -3.69 -15.26
N MET A 121 -2.52 -4.11 -14.25
CA MET A 121 -1.79 -3.21 -13.33
C MET A 121 -0.71 -2.44 -14.07
N ARG A 122 0.06 -3.09 -14.96
CA ARG A 122 1.08 -2.43 -15.79
C ARG A 122 0.49 -1.38 -16.73
N ILE A 123 -0.67 -1.66 -17.33
CA ILE A 123 -1.37 -0.70 -18.19
C ILE A 123 -1.82 0.51 -17.36
N ASN A 124 -2.44 0.27 -16.19
CA ASN A 124 -2.90 1.34 -15.32
C ASN A 124 -1.76 2.18 -14.73
N SER A 125 -0.65 1.57 -14.35
CA SER A 125 0.52 2.30 -13.83
C SER A 125 1.21 3.16 -14.89
N SER A 126 1.11 2.79 -16.16
CA SER A 126 1.63 3.61 -17.27
C SER A 126 0.75 4.82 -17.60
N VAL A 127 -0.53 4.77 -17.25
CA VAL A 127 -1.50 5.85 -17.49
C VAL A 127 -1.58 6.83 -16.32
N ASN A 128 -1.48 6.34 -15.07
CA ASN A 128 -1.54 7.16 -13.86
C ASN A 128 -0.14 7.43 -13.30
N LYS A 129 0.59 8.38 -13.90
CA LYS A 129 1.91 8.79 -13.44
C LYS A 129 1.92 9.81 -12.29
N GLU A 130 0.78 10.37 -11.94
CA GLU A 130 0.69 11.33 -10.83
C GLU A 130 0.51 10.60 -9.51
N THR A 131 1.59 10.54 -8.73
CA THR A 131 1.55 10.06 -7.36
C THR A 131 0.91 11.16 -6.52
N ARG A 132 -0.35 10.98 -6.12
CA ARG A 132 -1.04 11.90 -5.20
C ARG A 132 -0.39 11.83 -3.82
N THR A 133 -0.29 12.98 -3.17
CA THR A 133 0.12 13.05 -1.76
C THR A 133 -0.99 12.53 -0.84
N ALA A 134 -0.65 12.23 0.42
CA ALA A 134 -1.65 11.84 1.42
C ALA A 134 -2.71 12.92 1.60
N ASP A 135 -2.30 14.19 1.67
CA ASP A 135 -3.20 15.34 1.84
C ASP A 135 -4.18 15.47 0.67
N GLU A 136 -3.73 15.30 -0.56
CA GLU A 136 -4.59 15.31 -1.75
C GLU A 136 -5.60 14.15 -1.75
N MET A 137 -5.19 12.97 -1.30
CA MET A 137 -6.07 11.81 -1.20
C MET A 137 -7.12 12.00 -0.09
N ILE A 138 -6.72 12.56 1.04
CA ILE A 138 -7.62 12.88 2.16
C ILE A 138 -8.62 13.96 1.73
N ALA A 139 -8.12 15.07 1.17
CA ALA A 139 -8.94 16.20 0.73
C ALA A 139 -9.96 15.78 -0.32
N TYR A 140 -9.61 14.90 -1.26
CA TYR A 140 -10.51 14.40 -2.28
C TYR A 140 -11.80 13.78 -1.69
N TYR A 141 -11.70 12.97 -0.63
CA TYR A 141 -12.86 12.35 0.00
C TYR A 141 -13.51 13.24 1.07
N ARG A 142 -12.75 14.07 1.77
CA ARG A 142 -13.25 14.99 2.79
C ARG A 142 -14.06 16.14 2.20
N ASP A 143 -13.53 16.74 1.13
CA ASP A 143 -14.04 17.98 0.53
C ASP A 143 -14.76 17.73 -0.80
N MET A 144 -15.21 16.47 -1.05
CA MET A 144 -15.83 16.03 -2.30
C MET A 144 -17.09 16.85 -2.61
N SER A 145 -17.10 17.48 -3.78
CA SER A 145 -18.27 18.21 -4.29
C SER A 145 -19.42 17.27 -4.64
N GLU A 146 -20.65 17.79 -4.66
CA GLU A 146 -21.83 17.00 -5.09
C GLU A 146 -21.72 16.48 -6.53
N SER A 147 -21.02 17.20 -7.41
CA SER A 147 -20.74 16.76 -8.78
C SER A 147 -19.81 15.54 -8.82
N GLU A 148 -18.72 15.59 -8.06
CA GLU A 148 -17.76 14.48 -7.95
C GLU A 148 -18.41 13.26 -7.28
N TYR A 149 -19.17 13.49 -6.22
CA TYR A 149 -19.95 12.46 -5.55
C TYR A 149 -20.94 11.76 -6.51
N SER A 150 -21.72 12.53 -7.28
CA SER A 150 -22.66 12.00 -8.25
C SER A 150 -21.97 11.17 -9.33
N LYS A 151 -20.83 11.65 -9.83
CA LYS A 151 -20.01 10.90 -10.81
C LYS A 151 -19.47 9.60 -10.22
N LEU A 152 -18.91 9.64 -8.99
CA LEU A 152 -18.40 8.44 -8.32
C LEU A 152 -19.51 7.42 -8.07
N LYS A 153 -20.70 7.88 -7.63
CA LYS A 153 -21.88 7.04 -7.44
C LYS A 153 -22.32 6.35 -8.73
N GLU A 154 -22.37 7.10 -9.83
CA GLU A 154 -22.72 6.54 -11.15
C GLU A 154 -21.69 5.50 -11.61
N MET A 155 -20.40 5.82 -11.52
CA MET A 155 -19.32 4.88 -11.87
C MET A 155 -19.37 3.62 -11.02
N THR A 156 -19.67 3.73 -9.72
CA THR A 156 -19.84 2.59 -8.82
C THR A 156 -20.99 1.70 -9.27
N LEU A 157 -22.15 2.28 -9.55
CA LEU A 157 -23.32 1.54 -10.03
C LEU A 157 -23.05 0.82 -11.36
N GLN A 158 -22.43 1.53 -12.32
CA GLN A 158 -22.06 0.95 -13.61
C GLN A 158 -21.06 -0.21 -13.42
N GLY A 159 -20.04 -0.03 -12.58
CA GLY A 159 -19.06 -1.07 -12.27
C GLY A 159 -19.71 -2.31 -11.67
N VAL A 160 -20.65 -2.16 -10.73
CA VAL A 160 -21.38 -3.27 -10.12
C VAL A 160 -22.26 -3.98 -11.15
N LYS A 161 -23.01 -3.25 -11.97
CA LYS A 161 -23.86 -3.82 -13.03
C LYS A 161 -23.04 -4.60 -14.07
N MET A 162 -21.89 -4.06 -14.49
CA MET A 162 -21.00 -4.75 -15.43
C MET A 162 -20.43 -6.04 -14.83
N LYS A 163 -19.96 -6.00 -13.59
CA LYS A 163 -19.36 -7.17 -12.90
C LYS A 163 -20.39 -8.26 -12.59
N SER A 164 -21.61 -7.91 -12.28
CA SER A 164 -22.71 -8.86 -12.01
C SER A 164 -23.41 -9.37 -13.27
N GLY A 165 -23.35 -8.63 -14.37
CA GLY A 165 -23.99 -8.91 -15.65
C GLY A 165 -23.03 -9.47 -16.69
N ILE A 166 -22.78 -8.67 -17.74
CA ILE A 166 -22.06 -9.08 -18.96
C ILE A 166 -20.66 -9.65 -18.67
N LEU A 167 -19.96 -9.05 -17.71
CA LEU A 167 -18.57 -9.43 -17.38
C LEU A 167 -18.45 -10.43 -16.23
N LYS A 168 -19.57 -10.98 -15.74
CA LYS A 168 -19.57 -11.93 -14.61
C LYS A 168 -18.61 -13.10 -14.79
N TYR A 169 -18.53 -13.62 -15.99
CA TYR A 169 -17.69 -14.78 -16.34
C TYR A 169 -16.42 -14.40 -17.10
N HIS A 170 -16.16 -13.11 -17.29
CA HIS A 170 -14.94 -12.68 -17.97
C HIS A 170 -13.69 -13.07 -17.13
N PRO A 171 -12.66 -13.69 -17.76
CA PRO A 171 -11.49 -14.24 -17.02
C PRO A 171 -10.81 -13.25 -16.07
N ALA A 172 -10.69 -11.97 -16.46
CA ALA A 172 -10.08 -10.94 -15.62
C ALA A 172 -10.87 -10.69 -14.32
N PHE A 173 -12.21 -10.63 -14.39
CA PHE A 173 -13.06 -10.43 -13.21
C PHE A 173 -13.17 -11.69 -12.35
N VAL A 174 -13.10 -12.86 -12.95
CA VAL A 174 -12.99 -14.11 -12.18
C VAL A 174 -11.67 -14.17 -11.41
N ALA A 175 -10.56 -13.80 -12.06
CA ALA A 175 -9.25 -13.72 -11.42
C ALA A 175 -9.23 -12.66 -10.31
N GLN A 176 -9.82 -11.47 -10.54
CA GLN A 176 -9.95 -10.41 -9.54
C GLN A 176 -10.71 -10.89 -8.29
N ARG A 177 -11.86 -11.54 -8.45
CA ARG A 177 -12.64 -12.07 -7.32
C ARG A 177 -11.88 -13.14 -6.53
N LYS A 178 -11.15 -14.04 -7.22
CA LYS A 178 -10.30 -15.03 -6.56
C LYS A 178 -9.22 -14.37 -5.73
N LEU A 179 -8.49 -13.43 -6.31
CA LEU A 179 -7.44 -12.70 -5.61
C LEU A 179 -8.01 -11.93 -4.40
N GLN A 180 -9.13 -11.23 -4.58
CA GLN A 180 -9.80 -10.53 -3.49
C GLN A 180 -10.18 -11.48 -2.35
N LYS A 181 -10.73 -12.66 -2.67
CA LYS A 181 -11.02 -13.69 -1.66
C LYS A 181 -9.76 -14.20 -0.95
N GLU A 182 -8.66 -14.41 -1.69
CA GLU A 182 -7.37 -14.80 -1.10
C GLU A 182 -6.83 -13.72 -0.15
N PHE A 183 -6.90 -12.45 -0.53
CA PHE A 183 -6.56 -11.32 0.34
C PHE A 183 -7.33 -11.35 1.66
N GLN A 184 -8.66 -11.55 1.57
CA GLN A 184 -9.50 -11.61 2.78
C GLN A 184 -9.15 -12.81 3.66
N ASN A 185 -8.98 -13.98 3.06
CA ASN A 185 -8.60 -15.20 3.79
C ASN A 185 -7.22 -15.10 4.47
N LYS A 186 -6.35 -14.22 3.95
CA LYS A 186 -5.03 -13.92 4.53
C LYS A 186 -5.08 -12.80 5.57
N GLY A 187 -6.24 -12.21 5.85
CA GLY A 187 -6.41 -11.19 6.89
C GLY A 187 -6.21 -9.76 6.41
N TYR A 188 -6.40 -9.46 5.13
CA TYR A 188 -6.25 -8.09 4.61
C TYR A 188 -7.08 -7.08 5.41
N ASN A 189 -8.38 -7.33 5.62
CA ASN A 189 -9.25 -6.44 6.40
C ASN A 189 -9.14 -6.66 7.90
N ASP A 190 -8.72 -7.83 8.37
CA ASP A 190 -8.72 -8.17 9.80
C ASP A 190 -7.36 -7.88 10.46
N ILE A 191 -6.27 -7.89 9.68
CA ILE A 191 -4.90 -7.67 10.18
C ILE A 191 -4.28 -6.44 9.54
N LEU A 192 -4.14 -6.41 8.20
CA LEU A 192 -3.38 -5.33 7.53
C LEU A 192 -4.04 -3.98 7.73
N ILE A 193 -5.32 -3.83 7.38
CA ILE A 193 -6.00 -2.53 7.41
C ILE A 193 -6.09 -1.94 8.83
N PRO A 194 -6.47 -2.69 9.90
CA PRO A 194 -6.45 -2.15 11.26
C PRO A 194 -5.07 -1.69 11.72
N ASN A 195 -4.02 -2.45 11.38
CA ASN A 195 -2.65 -2.06 11.73
C ASN A 195 -2.17 -0.86 10.92
N MET A 196 -2.56 -0.71 9.65
CA MET A 196 -2.30 0.51 8.87
C MET A 196 -2.98 1.75 9.49
N ILE A 197 -4.21 1.61 10.00
CA ILE A 197 -4.93 2.67 10.70
C ILE A 197 -4.20 3.05 12.01
N ALA A 198 -3.76 2.06 12.79
CA ALA A 198 -3.02 2.29 14.03
C ALA A 198 -1.63 2.87 13.79
N LEU A 199 -0.98 2.49 12.68
CA LEU A 199 0.36 2.94 12.31
C LEU A 199 0.36 4.39 11.87
N SER A 200 -0.54 4.78 10.95
CA SER A 200 -0.54 6.08 10.28
C SER A 200 -1.82 6.89 10.54
N PRO A 201 -1.74 8.01 11.29
CA PRO A 201 -2.87 8.92 11.47
C PRO A 201 -3.44 9.46 10.14
N LEU A 202 -2.56 9.72 9.15
CA LEU A 202 -2.98 10.15 7.82
C LEU A 202 -3.79 9.06 7.10
N TYR A 203 -3.37 7.80 7.21
CA TYR A 203 -4.13 6.69 6.66
C TYR A 203 -5.46 6.49 7.38
N ALA A 204 -5.50 6.66 8.69
CA ALA A 204 -6.72 6.60 9.48
C ALA A 204 -7.74 7.66 9.02
N GLU A 205 -7.30 8.91 8.82
CA GLU A 205 -8.17 9.99 8.32
C GLU A 205 -8.64 9.70 6.88
N TYR A 206 -7.75 9.30 5.99
CA TYR A 206 -8.09 8.90 4.63
C TYR A 206 -9.15 7.81 4.61
N LYS A 207 -8.92 6.73 5.37
CA LYS A 207 -9.81 5.57 5.42
C LYS A 207 -11.19 5.93 5.98
N ALA A 208 -11.25 6.74 7.03
CA ALA A 208 -12.51 7.22 7.60
C ALA A 208 -13.33 8.05 6.60
N ASN A 209 -12.70 8.95 5.85
CA ASN A 209 -13.38 9.75 4.83
C ASN A 209 -13.83 8.88 3.63
N LEU A 210 -12.98 7.97 3.16
CA LEU A 210 -13.33 7.01 2.12
C LEU A 210 -14.54 6.14 2.52
N ASP A 211 -14.53 5.58 3.73
CA ASP A 211 -15.62 4.73 4.22
C ASP A 211 -16.93 5.49 4.33
N LYS A 212 -16.90 6.74 4.83
CA LYS A 212 -18.07 7.59 4.91
C LYS A 212 -18.73 7.81 3.53
N VAL A 213 -17.93 8.08 2.51
CA VAL A 213 -18.41 8.25 1.12
C VAL A 213 -18.95 6.92 0.58
N ASN A 214 -18.23 5.84 0.78
CA ASN A 214 -18.61 4.49 0.35
C ASN A 214 -19.93 4.04 0.97
N ASP A 215 -20.09 4.23 2.28
CA ASP A 215 -21.31 3.88 3.02
C ASP A 215 -22.51 4.68 2.54
N LYS A 216 -22.30 5.98 2.22
CA LYS A 216 -23.35 6.82 1.65
C LYS A 216 -23.78 6.28 0.28
N ILE A 217 -22.83 5.97 -0.61
CA ILE A 217 -23.12 5.39 -1.93
C ILE A 217 -23.83 4.04 -1.79
N CYS A 218 -23.35 3.16 -0.93
CA CYS A 218 -23.95 1.84 -0.70
C CYS A 218 -25.40 1.95 -0.23
N ARG A 219 -25.68 2.85 0.72
CA ARG A 219 -27.07 3.08 1.20
C ARG A 219 -27.97 3.62 0.10
N GLU A 220 -27.53 4.62 -0.65
CA GLU A 220 -28.33 5.25 -1.70
C GLU A 220 -28.61 4.33 -2.89
N LEU A 221 -27.68 3.42 -3.22
CA LEU A 221 -27.82 2.49 -4.34
C LEU A 221 -28.34 1.11 -3.93
N GLY A 222 -28.60 0.87 -2.64
CA GLY A 222 -28.99 -0.45 -2.15
C GLY A 222 -27.91 -1.52 -2.38
N LEU A 223 -26.63 -1.13 -2.21
CA LEU A 223 -25.51 -2.05 -2.35
C LEU A 223 -25.06 -2.59 -0.98
N TYR A 224 -24.41 -3.74 -1.00
CA TYR A 224 -23.75 -4.31 0.17
C TYR A 224 -22.53 -5.14 -0.25
N TYR A 225 -21.60 -5.36 0.69
CA TYR A 225 -20.50 -6.28 0.50
C TYR A 225 -20.92 -7.70 0.87
N ASP A 226 -20.76 -8.65 -0.06
CA ASP A 226 -20.97 -10.07 0.21
C ASP A 226 -19.86 -10.65 1.12
N SER A 227 -19.97 -11.93 1.50
CA SER A 227 -18.97 -12.61 2.35
C SER A 227 -17.56 -12.70 1.74
N ASN A 228 -17.40 -12.38 0.48
CA ASN A 228 -16.12 -12.31 -0.22
C ASN A 228 -15.69 -10.85 -0.50
N TYR A 229 -16.33 -9.88 0.16
CA TYR A 229 -16.12 -8.44 -0.03
C TYR A 229 -16.34 -7.94 -1.47
N ASN A 230 -17.21 -8.61 -2.23
CA ASN A 230 -17.65 -8.06 -3.51
C ASN A 230 -18.86 -7.16 -3.28
N LEU A 231 -18.84 -5.99 -3.92
CA LEU A 231 -19.95 -5.07 -3.88
C LEU A 231 -21.07 -5.59 -4.81
N VAL A 232 -22.25 -5.83 -4.25
CA VAL A 232 -23.39 -6.43 -4.94
C VAL A 232 -24.69 -5.66 -4.64
N ILE A 233 -25.67 -5.77 -5.53
CA ILE A 233 -26.99 -5.12 -5.38
C ILE A 233 -27.85 -5.98 -4.45
N LYS A 234 -28.51 -5.37 -3.47
CA LYS A 234 -29.56 -6.04 -2.69
C LYS A 234 -30.70 -6.42 -3.63
N ASN A 235 -30.92 -7.71 -3.83
CA ASN A 235 -32.12 -8.16 -4.52
C ASN A 235 -33.31 -7.93 -3.56
N ASN A 236 -34.20 -7.01 -3.91
CA ASN A 236 -35.47 -6.80 -3.20
C ASN A 236 -36.46 -7.92 -3.50
N ASN A 237 -36.00 -9.16 -3.56
CA ASN A 237 -36.87 -10.32 -3.70
C ASN A 237 -36.79 -11.12 -2.39
N ASN A 238 -37.56 -10.64 -1.39
CA ASN A 238 -38.32 -11.42 -0.39
C ASN A 238 -39.34 -10.50 0.25
#